data_c16fce7f6175d61dbb6050fe6d0a5b1b
#
_entry.id   c16fce7f6175d61dbb6050fe6d0a5b1b
#
_cell.length_a   1.000
_cell.length_b   1.000
_cell.length_c   1.000
_cell.angle_alpha   90.00
_cell.angle_beta   90.00
_cell.angle_gamma   90.00
#
_symmetry.space_group_name_H-M   'P 1'
#
loop_
_entity.id
_entity.type
_entity.pdbx_description
1 polymer ?
#
loop_
_entity_poly.entity_id
_entity_poly.type
_entity_poly.pdbx_seq_one_letter_code
_entity_poly.pdbx_strand_id
1 'polypeptide(L)'
;MRIDVIDTLPDFARLEENWNAVYDADPDAQLFMSWKWLSGWLGQISSPWFVLGAKASEKADAPYVAFLPMRIQTKLENARFHNELNMAGNFSADYTGVLCAPGAEHQVIPAFARHLKRMNWARLNLENIRMSEPRIRLLLAHFPKAGFQTSEINRIGKVDNIDNNLCPFAALPPDWNAYLNMLSSNTRQKIRRLLRLVDETGEYRITVATPETIERDLNTLLRFWEIKWTPRKGDLVHTLIRSNRAMLTRSFRADLLFLPTLWKEDRPLAALATLIDRRKHAFLFYMTGRDETFDGPPPGVILHSHSIRHAIANGFTEYDFLRGNEPYKYSFGVKERRIRYVMVSTKNGLNLGGKIDQRTIPDVLTESTELHQKGRLVEAEHGYRQVMDVEPKNADAIHRLPPV
;
A
#
# COMPACT_ATOMS: atom_id res chain seq x y z
N MET A 1 4.34 12.62 26.81
CA MET A 1 3.76 12.00 25.58
C MET A 1 3.95 10.51 25.68
N ARG A 2 2.90 9.76 25.68
CA ARG A 2 2.87 8.31 25.78
C ARG A 2 2.78 7.68 24.39
N ILE A 3 3.59 6.62 24.16
CA ILE A 3 3.50 5.77 22.97
C ILE A 3 3.04 4.39 23.41
N ASP A 4 1.92 3.96 22.86
CA ASP A 4 1.39 2.61 23.04
C ASP A 4 1.70 1.78 21.78
N VAL A 5 1.94 0.48 21.97
CA VAL A 5 2.10 -0.50 20.90
C VAL A 5 0.83 -1.32 20.82
N ILE A 6 0.19 -1.29 19.66
CA ILE A 6 -1.03 -2.04 19.35
C ILE A 6 -0.66 -3.10 18.34
N ASP A 7 -0.72 -4.39 18.70
CA ASP A 7 -0.28 -5.52 17.86
C ASP A 7 -1.29 -6.68 17.86
N THR A 8 -2.51 -6.43 18.35
CA THR A 8 -3.63 -7.37 18.28
C THR A 8 -4.82 -6.79 17.50
N LEU A 9 -5.53 -7.62 16.75
CA LEU A 9 -6.73 -7.19 16.03
C LEU A 9 -7.84 -6.65 16.96
N PRO A 10 -8.12 -7.24 18.13
CA PRO A 10 -9.10 -6.69 19.05
C PRO A 10 -8.74 -5.27 19.56
N ASP A 11 -7.46 -5.02 19.87
CA ASP A 11 -7.04 -3.69 20.32
C ASP A 11 -7.07 -2.68 19.16
N PHE A 12 -6.68 -3.10 17.95
CA PHE A 12 -6.80 -2.26 16.76
C PHE A 12 -8.27 -1.92 16.46
N ALA A 13 -9.18 -2.88 16.61
CA ALA A 13 -10.61 -2.67 16.37
C ALA A 13 -11.20 -1.56 17.27
N ARG A 14 -10.73 -1.44 18.51
CA ARG A 14 -11.19 -0.39 19.45
C ARG A 14 -10.77 1.02 19.06
N LEU A 15 -9.85 1.16 18.11
CA LEU A 15 -9.33 2.46 17.67
C LEU A 15 -10.17 3.12 16.59
N GLU A 16 -11.18 2.46 16.02
CA GLU A 16 -11.88 2.91 14.81
C GLU A 16 -12.33 4.38 14.89
N GLU A 17 -13.03 4.75 15.94
CA GLU A 17 -13.54 6.11 16.11
C GLU A 17 -12.41 7.14 16.23
N ASN A 18 -11.44 6.89 17.11
CA ASN A 18 -10.30 7.78 17.30
C ASN A 18 -9.41 7.84 16.04
N TRP A 19 -9.19 6.70 15.37
CA TRP A 19 -8.45 6.63 14.11
C TRP A 19 -9.09 7.50 13.05
N ASN A 20 -10.39 7.36 12.86
CA ASN A 20 -11.16 8.13 11.89
C ASN A 20 -11.11 9.63 12.20
N ALA A 21 -11.16 10.05 13.46
CA ALA A 21 -11.02 11.45 13.85
C ALA A 21 -9.66 12.03 13.47
N VAL A 22 -8.56 11.28 13.71
CA VAL A 22 -7.20 11.69 13.28
C VAL A 22 -7.08 11.68 11.77
N TYR A 23 -7.65 10.66 11.10
CA TYR A 23 -7.66 10.54 9.64
C TYR A 23 -8.33 11.75 8.98
N ASP A 24 -9.50 12.14 9.47
CA ASP A 24 -10.25 13.27 8.91
C ASP A 24 -9.50 14.59 9.07
N ALA A 25 -8.82 14.77 10.21
CA ALA A 25 -8.07 15.97 10.53
C ALA A 25 -6.73 16.07 9.77
N ASP A 26 -6.08 14.95 9.44
CA ASP A 26 -4.75 14.93 8.82
C ASP A 26 -4.81 15.27 7.33
N PRO A 27 -4.18 16.38 6.85
CA PRO A 27 -4.16 16.74 5.43
C PRO A 27 -3.32 15.77 4.56
N ASP A 28 -2.36 15.04 5.15
CA ASP A 28 -1.54 14.06 4.44
C ASP A 28 -2.20 12.66 4.37
N ALA A 29 -3.32 12.46 5.09
CA ALA A 29 -4.03 11.18 5.08
C ALA A 29 -4.60 10.82 3.72
N GLN A 30 -4.65 9.53 3.43
CA GLN A 30 -5.14 8.98 2.18
C GLN A 30 -5.65 7.53 2.39
N LEU A 31 -6.41 7.00 1.43
CA LEU A 31 -7.16 5.74 1.56
C LEU A 31 -6.40 4.59 2.23
N PHE A 32 -5.13 4.36 1.83
CA PHE A 32 -4.35 3.21 2.34
C PHE A 32 -3.95 3.36 3.83
N MET A 33 -4.20 4.54 4.42
CA MET A 33 -4.07 4.79 5.86
C MET A 33 -5.43 4.83 6.57
N SER A 34 -6.55 4.70 5.85
CA SER A 34 -7.87 4.65 6.49
C SER A 34 -8.02 3.41 7.35
N TRP A 35 -8.76 3.53 8.45
CA TRP A 35 -9.04 2.39 9.33
C TRP A 35 -9.72 1.25 8.55
N LYS A 36 -10.68 1.61 7.70
CA LYS A 36 -11.46 0.67 6.89
C LYS A 36 -10.60 -0.17 5.93
N TRP A 37 -9.57 0.43 5.33
CA TRP A 37 -8.66 -0.28 4.45
C TRP A 37 -7.62 -1.11 5.23
N LEU A 38 -7.00 -0.50 6.27
CA LEU A 38 -5.96 -1.15 7.07
C LEU A 38 -6.49 -2.31 7.91
N SER A 39 -7.68 -2.19 8.52
CA SER A 39 -8.27 -3.28 9.30
C SER A 39 -8.45 -4.55 8.46
N GLY A 40 -8.92 -4.37 7.22
CA GLY A 40 -9.02 -5.49 6.30
C GLY A 40 -7.66 -6.04 5.85
N TRP A 41 -6.64 -5.21 5.71
CA TRP A 41 -5.29 -5.66 5.35
C TRP A 41 -4.62 -6.40 6.51
N LEU A 42 -4.66 -5.85 7.72
CA LEU A 42 -4.09 -6.44 8.93
C LEU A 42 -4.70 -7.81 9.26
N GLY A 43 -5.99 -8.00 8.99
CA GLY A 43 -6.67 -9.28 9.20
C GLY A 43 -6.27 -10.39 8.22
N GLN A 44 -5.47 -10.11 7.19
CA GLN A 44 -5.09 -11.10 6.16
C GLN A 44 -3.60 -11.39 6.10
N ILE A 45 -2.76 -10.59 6.74
CA ILE A 45 -1.32 -10.83 6.73
C ILE A 45 -0.93 -11.85 7.80
N SER A 46 0.03 -12.72 7.45
CA SER A 46 0.61 -13.69 8.38
C SER A 46 1.82 -13.16 9.13
N SER A 47 2.52 -12.14 8.57
CA SER A 47 3.68 -11.55 9.23
C SER A 47 3.28 -10.70 10.44
N PRO A 48 4.10 -10.65 11.49
CA PRO A 48 3.88 -9.78 12.64
C PRO A 48 3.75 -8.31 12.22
N TRP A 49 2.85 -7.61 12.88
CA TRP A 49 2.60 -6.18 12.68
C TRP A 49 2.39 -5.47 14.01
N PHE A 50 2.51 -4.18 13.98
CA PHE A 50 2.16 -3.32 15.10
C PHE A 50 1.79 -1.93 14.62
N VAL A 51 1.05 -1.21 15.45
CA VAL A 51 0.79 0.21 15.27
C VAL A 51 1.35 0.95 16.48
N LEU A 52 2.20 1.93 16.27
CA LEU A 52 2.55 2.88 17.31
C LEU A 52 1.46 3.94 17.39
N GLY A 53 0.77 4.01 18.52
CA GLY A 53 -0.21 5.04 18.82
C GLY A 53 0.37 6.08 19.77
N ALA A 54 0.30 7.37 19.42
CA ALA A 54 0.79 8.45 20.25
C ALA A 54 -0.36 9.22 20.92
N LYS A 55 -0.27 9.39 22.25
CA LYS A 55 -1.17 10.24 23.04
C LYS A 55 -0.48 11.53 23.44
N ALA A 56 -1.19 12.66 23.39
CA ALA A 56 -0.64 13.96 23.77
C ALA A 56 -0.29 14.05 25.26
N SER A 57 -0.89 13.19 26.10
CA SER A 57 -0.66 13.13 27.56
C SER A 57 -0.26 11.73 28.01
N GLU A 58 0.23 11.61 29.25
CA GLU A 58 0.56 10.32 29.88
C GLU A 58 -0.67 9.54 30.36
N LYS A 59 -1.87 10.17 30.37
CA LYS A 59 -3.11 9.53 30.83
C LYS A 59 -3.49 8.36 29.92
N ALA A 60 -3.88 7.24 30.51
CA ALA A 60 -4.23 6.03 29.80
C ALA A 60 -5.49 6.18 28.93
N ASP A 61 -6.43 6.99 29.34
CA ASP A 61 -7.70 7.29 28.68
C ASP A 61 -7.63 8.45 27.67
N ALA A 62 -6.47 9.14 27.55
CA ALA A 62 -6.31 10.21 26.56
C ALA A 62 -6.44 9.66 25.15
N PRO A 63 -7.08 10.42 24.22
CA PRO A 63 -7.18 10.00 22.83
C PRO A 63 -5.81 9.99 22.16
N TYR A 64 -5.65 9.12 21.16
CA TYR A 64 -4.50 9.16 20.29
C TYR A 64 -4.59 10.34 19.33
N VAL A 65 -3.44 10.95 19.07
CA VAL A 65 -3.28 12.08 18.15
C VAL A 65 -2.48 11.70 16.91
N ALA A 66 -1.87 10.51 16.92
CA ALA A 66 -1.18 9.99 15.72
C ALA A 66 -1.00 8.48 15.77
N PHE A 67 -0.78 7.90 14.58
CA PHE A 67 -0.56 6.47 14.37
C PHE A 67 0.54 6.23 13.34
N LEU A 68 1.39 5.23 13.60
CA LEU A 68 2.39 4.72 12.66
C LEU A 68 2.22 3.20 12.53
N PRO A 69 1.51 2.72 11.50
CA PRO A 69 1.32 1.30 11.26
C PRO A 69 2.55 0.68 10.57
N MET A 70 3.05 -0.42 11.13
CA MET A 70 4.26 -1.10 10.69
C MET A 70 4.04 -2.62 10.65
N ARG A 71 4.87 -3.32 9.89
CA ARG A 71 5.02 -4.77 9.95
C ARG A 71 6.50 -5.14 10.12
N ILE A 72 6.74 -6.33 10.67
CA ILE A 72 8.08 -6.86 10.86
C ILE A 72 8.25 -8.07 9.93
N GLN A 73 9.41 -8.19 9.33
CA GLN A 73 9.82 -9.37 8.57
C GLN A 73 11.21 -9.81 9.02
N THR A 74 11.48 -11.11 8.94
CA THR A 74 12.83 -11.64 9.08
C THR A 74 13.49 -11.83 7.73
N LYS A 75 14.80 -11.70 7.71
CA LYS A 75 15.65 -12.01 6.56
C LYS A 75 16.88 -12.75 7.04
N LEU A 76 17.24 -13.80 6.34
CA LEU A 76 18.48 -14.52 6.56
C LEU A 76 19.57 -13.95 5.64
N GLU A 77 20.57 -13.33 6.22
CA GLU A 77 21.76 -12.83 5.50
C GLU A 77 23.02 -13.21 6.31
N ASN A 78 24.06 -13.66 5.61
CA ASN A 78 25.32 -14.07 6.24
C ASN A 78 25.14 -15.06 7.41
N ALA A 79 24.26 -16.04 7.22
CA ALA A 79 23.90 -17.08 8.19
C ALA A 79 23.28 -16.54 9.50
N ARG A 80 22.73 -15.33 9.50
CA ARG A 80 22.03 -14.74 10.66
C ARG A 80 20.71 -14.15 10.25
N PHE A 81 19.72 -14.29 11.13
CA PHE A 81 18.43 -13.61 10.98
C PHE A 81 18.53 -12.17 11.47
N HIS A 82 17.98 -11.27 10.69
CA HIS A 82 17.77 -9.89 11.09
C HIS A 82 16.34 -9.47 10.81
N ASN A 83 15.86 -8.46 11.52
CA ASN A 83 14.52 -7.94 11.35
C ASN A 83 14.53 -6.70 10.45
N GLU A 84 13.53 -6.64 9.59
CA GLU A 84 13.20 -5.47 8.79
C GLU A 84 11.85 -4.92 9.24
N LEU A 85 11.81 -3.63 9.57
CA LEU A 85 10.58 -2.90 9.77
C LEU A 85 10.13 -2.32 8.43
N ASN A 86 8.90 -2.58 8.04
CA ASN A 86 8.30 -2.12 6.80
C ASN A 86 7.01 -1.35 7.11
N MET A 87 6.63 -0.42 6.24
CA MET A 87 5.34 0.24 6.36
C MET A 87 4.21 -0.78 6.20
N ALA A 88 3.19 -0.72 7.06
CA ALA A 88 1.99 -1.54 6.90
C ALA A 88 1.23 -1.14 5.62
N GLY A 89 0.47 -2.10 5.08
CA GLY A 89 -0.24 -1.89 3.82
C GLY A 89 0.56 -2.30 2.57
N ASN A 90 1.90 -2.28 2.63
CA ASN A 90 2.74 -2.73 1.54
C ASN A 90 2.65 -4.30 1.48
N PHE A 91 2.43 -4.91 0.36
CA PHE A 91 2.61 -4.57 -1.07
C PHE A 91 1.37 -4.01 -1.79
N SER A 92 0.20 -3.93 -1.14
CA SER A 92 -1.05 -3.49 -1.79
C SER A 92 -1.25 -1.98 -1.72
N ALA A 93 -0.59 -1.28 -0.78
CA ALA A 93 -0.68 0.17 -0.63
C ALA A 93 0.28 0.89 -1.58
N ASP A 94 -0.27 1.77 -2.39
CA ASP A 94 0.54 2.68 -3.21
C ASP A 94 1.05 3.89 -2.43
N TYR A 95 0.45 4.17 -1.29
CA TYR A 95 0.86 5.22 -0.36
C TYR A 95 0.93 4.71 1.07
N THR A 96 1.90 5.20 1.83
CA THR A 96 2.07 4.96 3.26
C THR A 96 2.45 6.26 3.97
N GLY A 97 2.49 6.26 5.28
CA GLY A 97 2.91 7.43 6.04
C GLY A 97 2.64 7.33 7.54
N VAL A 98 2.79 8.44 8.21
CA VAL A 98 2.36 8.66 9.60
C VAL A 98 1.03 9.40 9.57
N LEU A 99 0.02 8.84 10.18
CA LEU A 99 -1.23 9.52 10.41
C LEU A 99 -1.07 10.42 11.64
N CYS A 100 -1.32 11.73 11.51
CA CYS A 100 -1.03 12.67 12.58
C CYS A 100 -1.97 13.88 12.57
N ALA A 101 -2.61 14.15 13.70
CA ALA A 101 -3.41 15.36 13.85
C ALA A 101 -2.56 16.61 13.68
N PRO A 102 -3.07 17.66 12.99
CA PRO A 102 -2.34 18.90 12.77
C PRO A 102 -1.83 19.53 14.08
N GLY A 103 -0.60 19.99 14.07
CA GLY A 103 0.06 20.62 15.23
C GLY A 103 0.76 19.64 16.17
N ALA A 104 0.52 18.32 16.07
CA ALA A 104 1.17 17.31 16.90
C ALA A 104 2.51 16.81 16.32
N GLU A 105 2.84 17.10 15.06
CA GLU A 105 3.94 16.51 14.29
C GLU A 105 5.29 16.64 14.98
N HIS A 106 5.61 17.84 15.48
CA HIS A 106 6.91 18.15 16.11
C HIS A 106 7.17 17.36 17.40
N GLN A 107 6.12 16.89 18.06
CA GLN A 107 6.22 16.07 19.27
C GLN A 107 6.15 14.58 18.95
N VAL A 108 5.19 14.18 18.11
CA VAL A 108 4.85 12.80 17.83
C VAL A 108 5.89 12.11 16.96
N ILE A 109 6.26 12.71 15.82
CA ILE A 109 7.15 12.05 14.85
C ILE A 109 8.53 11.75 15.47
N PRO A 110 9.15 12.69 16.24
CA PRO A 110 10.34 12.38 17.02
C PRO A 110 10.13 11.29 18.08
N ALA A 111 8.95 11.22 18.71
CA ALA A 111 8.66 10.18 19.69
C ALA A 111 8.57 8.79 19.02
N PHE A 112 7.91 8.67 17.87
CA PHE A 112 7.92 7.45 17.08
C PHE A 112 9.33 7.02 16.68
N ALA A 113 10.15 7.94 16.16
CA ALA A 113 11.53 7.65 15.78
C ALA A 113 12.35 7.13 16.97
N ARG A 114 12.23 7.75 18.15
CA ARG A 114 12.87 7.28 19.39
C ARG A 114 12.38 5.90 19.82
N HIS A 115 11.09 5.62 19.66
CA HIS A 115 10.53 4.29 19.95
C HIS A 115 11.09 3.24 19.01
N LEU A 116 11.08 3.49 17.70
CA LEU A 116 11.65 2.60 16.69
C LEU A 116 13.13 2.28 16.98
N LYS A 117 13.93 3.24 17.43
CA LYS A 117 15.35 3.02 17.82
C LYS A 117 15.56 2.10 19.02
N ARG A 118 14.52 1.81 19.81
CA ARG A 118 14.56 0.87 20.94
C ARG A 118 14.13 -0.53 20.55
N MET A 119 13.66 -0.72 19.32
CA MET A 119 13.25 -2.02 18.79
C MET A 119 14.44 -2.72 18.12
N ASN A 120 14.33 -4.03 17.97
CA ASN A 120 15.38 -4.89 17.38
C ASN A 120 15.18 -5.03 15.87
N TRP A 121 15.87 -4.22 15.08
CA TRP A 121 15.84 -4.27 13.62
C TRP A 121 17.19 -3.85 13.02
N ALA A 122 17.50 -4.36 11.83
CA ALA A 122 18.67 -3.97 11.04
C ALA A 122 18.30 -2.98 9.93
N ARG A 123 17.07 -3.05 9.41
CA ARG A 123 16.56 -2.17 8.35
C ARG A 123 15.18 -1.62 8.68
N LEU A 124 14.98 -0.34 8.36
CA LEU A 124 13.69 0.35 8.40
C LEU A 124 13.38 0.83 6.98
N ASN A 125 12.41 0.18 6.35
CA ASN A 125 11.97 0.46 4.99
C ASN A 125 10.75 1.38 5.01
N LEU A 126 10.99 2.66 4.77
CA LEU A 126 9.95 3.69 4.64
C LEU A 126 9.52 3.75 3.18
N GLU A 127 8.66 2.82 2.78
CA GLU A 127 8.26 2.61 1.38
C GLU A 127 7.02 3.40 1.02
N ASN A 128 6.98 3.94 -0.21
CA ASN A 128 5.82 4.65 -0.78
C ASN A 128 5.33 5.80 0.10
N ILE A 129 6.24 6.49 0.78
CA ILE A 129 5.91 7.56 1.73
C ILE A 129 5.25 8.72 1.00
N ARG A 130 3.99 8.98 1.33
CA ARG A 130 3.24 10.17 0.97
C ARG A 130 3.00 10.99 2.22
N MET A 131 3.97 11.81 2.57
CA MET A 131 3.91 12.78 3.68
C MET A 131 4.52 14.09 3.22
N SER A 132 4.17 15.17 3.89
CA SER A 132 4.82 16.47 3.69
C SER A 132 6.32 16.38 4.02
N GLU A 133 7.13 17.14 3.28
CA GLU A 133 8.59 17.16 3.45
C GLU A 133 9.05 17.51 4.88
N PRO A 134 8.39 18.43 5.62
CA PRO A 134 8.69 18.64 7.04
C PRO A 134 8.53 17.39 7.90
N ARG A 135 7.47 16.60 7.71
CA ARG A 135 7.25 15.34 8.46
C ARG A 135 8.33 14.30 8.18
N ILE A 136 8.74 14.15 6.91
CA ILE A 136 9.82 13.24 6.52
C ILE A 136 11.14 13.66 7.18
N ARG A 137 11.48 14.96 7.15
CA ARG A 137 12.68 15.48 7.82
C ARG A 137 12.66 15.26 9.32
N LEU A 138 11.54 15.48 9.99
CA LEU A 138 11.39 15.21 11.42
C LEU A 138 11.68 13.75 11.77
N LEU A 139 11.20 12.81 10.95
CA LEU A 139 11.44 11.38 11.15
C LEU A 139 12.91 11.02 10.94
N LEU A 140 13.48 11.42 9.79
CA LEU A 140 14.84 11.03 9.40
C LEU A 140 15.94 11.69 10.24
N ALA A 141 15.70 12.87 10.82
CA ALA A 141 16.65 13.56 11.71
C ALA A 141 17.07 12.70 12.93
N HIS A 142 16.27 11.71 13.30
CA HIS A 142 16.57 10.81 14.41
C HIS A 142 17.48 9.63 14.06
N PHE A 143 17.87 9.46 12.80
CA PHE A 143 18.77 8.41 12.32
C PHE A 143 20.09 9.01 11.82
N PRO A 144 20.97 9.48 12.73
CA PRO A 144 22.20 10.17 12.37
C PRO A 144 23.20 9.23 11.68
N LYS A 145 23.99 9.78 10.77
CA LYS A 145 25.04 9.07 10.02
C LYS A 145 26.09 8.37 10.90
N ALA A 146 26.22 8.72 12.17
CA ALA A 146 27.13 8.03 13.10
C ALA A 146 26.75 6.56 13.29
N GLY A 147 25.44 6.24 13.41
CA GLY A 147 24.95 4.87 13.66
C GLY A 147 24.21 4.25 12.49
N PHE A 148 23.75 5.06 11.54
CA PHE A 148 22.86 4.61 10.47
C PHE A 148 23.37 5.02 9.08
N GLN A 149 22.97 4.26 8.09
CA GLN A 149 23.06 4.60 6.68
C GLN A 149 21.65 4.84 6.17
N THR A 150 21.42 5.97 5.50
CA THR A 150 20.14 6.30 4.87
C THR A 150 20.35 6.35 3.36
N SER A 151 19.53 5.64 2.62
CA SER A 151 19.52 5.66 1.15
C SER A 151 18.11 5.90 0.63
N GLU A 152 18.00 6.71 -0.42
CA GLU A 152 16.75 6.91 -1.14
C GLU A 152 16.77 6.03 -2.40
N ILE A 153 15.70 5.29 -2.61
CA ILE A 153 15.58 4.32 -3.70
C ILE A 153 14.66 4.91 -4.77
N ASN A 154 15.22 5.12 -5.96
CA ASN A 154 14.44 5.49 -7.13
C ASN A 154 13.87 4.25 -7.79
N ARG A 155 12.56 4.25 -8.04
CA ARG A 155 11.82 3.13 -8.61
C ARG A 155 11.47 3.40 -10.08
N ILE A 156 12.50 3.52 -10.91
CA ILE A 156 12.34 3.65 -12.36
C ILE A 156 12.35 2.26 -12.98
N GLY A 157 11.32 1.95 -13.77
CA GLY A 157 11.21 0.68 -14.48
C GLY A 157 12.34 0.54 -15.51
N LYS A 158 13.11 -0.55 -15.44
CA LYS A 158 14.27 -0.76 -16.32
C LYS A 158 13.89 -0.98 -17.79
N VAL A 159 12.68 -1.45 -18.05
CA VAL A 159 12.21 -1.82 -19.40
C VAL A 159 11.39 -0.70 -20.04
N ASP A 160 10.54 -0.04 -19.26
CA ASP A 160 9.56 0.92 -19.74
C ASP A 160 9.89 2.37 -19.35
N ASN A 161 10.94 2.58 -18.54
CA ASN A 161 11.40 3.87 -18.03
C ASN A 161 10.31 4.64 -17.24
N ILE A 162 9.34 3.92 -16.67
CA ILE A 162 8.29 4.51 -15.84
C ILE A 162 8.86 4.84 -14.46
N ASP A 163 8.75 6.10 -14.03
CA ASP A 163 9.10 6.52 -12.66
C ASP A 163 7.92 6.25 -11.71
N ASN A 164 8.03 5.17 -10.94
CA ASN A 164 7.04 4.78 -9.95
C ASN A 164 7.08 5.63 -8.66
N ASN A 165 7.95 6.61 -8.56
CA ASN A 165 7.92 7.61 -7.50
C ASN A 165 7.03 8.82 -7.87
N LEU A 166 6.62 8.93 -9.13
CA LEU A 166 5.68 9.96 -9.59
C LEU A 166 4.26 9.40 -9.59
N CYS A 167 3.34 10.20 -9.08
CA CYS A 167 1.92 9.85 -8.93
C CYS A 167 1.07 10.96 -9.56
N PRO A 168 0.68 10.79 -10.85
CA PRO A 168 -0.18 11.75 -11.53
C PRO A 168 -1.59 11.76 -10.93
N PHE A 169 -2.18 12.94 -10.75
CA PHE A 169 -3.56 13.09 -10.28
C PHE A 169 -4.25 14.27 -10.97
N ALA A 170 -5.53 14.14 -11.23
CA ALA A 170 -6.38 15.21 -11.75
C ALA A 170 -7.20 15.81 -10.62
N ALA A 171 -7.12 17.14 -10.45
CA ALA A 171 -8.04 17.87 -9.61
C ALA A 171 -9.38 17.97 -10.35
N LEU A 172 -10.48 17.60 -9.68
CA LEU A 172 -11.80 17.57 -10.28
C LEU A 172 -12.59 18.82 -9.88
N PRO A 173 -13.06 19.63 -10.84
CA PRO A 173 -13.98 20.72 -10.59
C PRO A 173 -15.39 20.19 -10.32
N PRO A 174 -16.33 21.04 -9.84
CA PRO A 174 -17.65 20.60 -9.44
C PRO A 174 -18.55 20.12 -10.59
N ASP A 175 -18.22 20.40 -11.84
CA ASP A 175 -18.99 19.95 -12.99
C ASP A 175 -18.12 19.40 -14.14
N TRP A 176 -18.73 18.53 -14.94
CA TRP A 176 -18.07 17.83 -16.04
C TRP A 176 -17.58 18.76 -17.16
N ASN A 177 -18.32 19.82 -17.49
CA ASN A 177 -17.91 20.73 -18.56
C ASN A 177 -16.71 21.58 -18.13
N ALA A 178 -16.67 22.00 -16.86
CA ALA A 178 -15.51 22.68 -16.30
C ALA A 178 -14.27 21.78 -16.39
N TYR A 179 -14.39 20.47 -16.04
CA TYR A 179 -13.30 19.52 -16.21
C TYR A 179 -12.83 19.40 -17.67
N LEU A 180 -13.77 19.23 -18.60
CA LEU A 180 -13.44 19.14 -20.02
C LEU A 180 -12.71 20.39 -20.54
N ASN A 181 -13.05 21.57 -20.01
CA ASN A 181 -12.42 22.83 -20.40
C ASN A 181 -10.96 22.95 -19.90
N MET A 182 -10.55 22.19 -18.88
CA MET A 182 -9.16 22.13 -18.44
C MET A 182 -8.28 21.30 -19.40
N LEU A 183 -8.89 20.46 -20.25
CA LEU A 183 -8.16 19.60 -21.19
C LEU A 183 -7.89 20.31 -22.52
N SER A 184 -6.87 19.84 -23.24
CA SER A 184 -6.61 20.29 -24.61
C SER A 184 -7.83 20.08 -25.50
N SER A 185 -8.00 20.91 -26.53
CA SER A 185 -9.14 20.82 -27.47
C SER A 185 -9.27 19.42 -28.09
N ASN A 186 -8.16 18.84 -28.50
CA ASN A 186 -8.12 17.51 -29.10
C ASN A 186 -8.57 16.42 -28.12
N THR A 187 -8.05 16.45 -26.87
CA THR A 187 -8.45 15.48 -25.85
C THR A 187 -9.93 15.63 -25.49
N ARG A 188 -10.39 16.86 -25.31
CA ARG A 188 -11.80 17.15 -25.01
C ARG A 188 -12.76 16.62 -26.10
N GLN A 189 -12.43 16.86 -27.39
CA GLN A 189 -13.22 16.36 -28.50
C GLN A 189 -13.20 14.83 -28.56
N LYS A 190 -12.04 14.22 -28.36
CA LYS A 190 -11.90 12.76 -28.30
C LYS A 190 -12.75 12.16 -27.19
N ILE A 191 -12.69 12.67 -25.99
CA ILE A 191 -13.46 12.19 -24.83
C ILE A 191 -14.97 12.34 -25.11
N ARG A 192 -15.40 13.50 -25.59
CA ARG A 192 -16.83 13.71 -25.93
C ARG A 192 -17.32 12.71 -26.97
N ARG A 193 -16.56 12.46 -28.02
CA ARG A 193 -16.90 11.48 -29.04
C ARG A 193 -16.98 10.07 -28.49
N LEU A 194 -16.00 9.67 -27.67
CA LEU A 194 -15.95 8.33 -27.09
C LEU A 194 -17.09 8.06 -26.11
N LEU A 195 -17.45 9.03 -25.26
CA LEU A 195 -18.57 8.86 -24.34
C LEU A 195 -19.90 8.83 -25.07
N ARG A 196 -20.08 9.60 -26.16
CA ARG A 196 -21.29 9.52 -27.00
C ARG A 196 -21.49 8.14 -27.62
N LEU A 197 -20.42 7.43 -28.00
CA LEU A 197 -20.55 6.03 -28.46
C LEU A 197 -21.20 5.13 -27.42
N VAL A 198 -20.91 5.36 -26.15
CA VAL A 198 -21.52 4.58 -25.06
C VAL A 198 -22.93 5.06 -24.72
N ASP A 199 -23.12 6.39 -24.67
CA ASP A 199 -24.35 6.99 -24.18
C ASP A 199 -25.50 6.96 -25.23
N GLU A 200 -25.18 6.99 -26.55
CA GLU A 200 -26.16 7.27 -27.60
C GLU A 200 -26.34 6.13 -28.63
N THR A 201 -25.31 5.29 -28.87
CA THR A 201 -25.39 4.32 -29.98
C THR A 201 -26.00 2.97 -29.62
N GLY A 202 -25.97 2.60 -28.34
CA GLY A 202 -26.36 1.26 -27.87
C GLY A 202 -25.38 0.15 -28.23
N GLU A 203 -24.34 0.41 -29.06
CA GLU A 203 -23.31 -0.56 -29.46
C GLU A 203 -22.41 -0.94 -28.31
N TYR A 204 -22.14 0.01 -27.43
CA TYR A 204 -21.30 -0.15 -26.23
C TYR A 204 -22.11 0.13 -24.98
N ARG A 205 -21.83 -0.63 -23.93
CA ARG A 205 -22.43 -0.37 -22.60
C ARG A 205 -21.36 -0.44 -21.52
N ILE A 206 -21.55 0.32 -20.45
CA ILE A 206 -20.74 0.23 -19.24
C ILE A 206 -21.64 -0.27 -18.11
N THR A 207 -21.20 -1.34 -17.44
CA THR A 207 -21.82 -1.82 -16.20
C THR A 207 -20.88 -1.56 -15.04
N VAL A 208 -21.40 -1.27 -13.87
CA VAL A 208 -20.64 -1.19 -12.62
C VAL A 208 -20.94 -2.43 -11.80
N ALA A 209 -19.92 -3.01 -11.20
CA ALA A 209 -20.05 -4.23 -10.41
C ALA A 209 -21.05 -4.05 -9.25
N THR A 210 -21.93 -5.03 -9.11
CA THR A 210 -22.89 -5.17 -8.00
C THR A 210 -22.57 -6.42 -7.20
N PRO A 211 -23.20 -6.68 -6.04
CA PRO A 211 -23.05 -7.93 -5.30
C PRO A 211 -23.26 -9.19 -6.16
N GLU A 212 -24.15 -9.12 -7.15
CA GLU A 212 -24.48 -10.25 -8.05
C GLU A 212 -23.44 -10.42 -9.17
N THR A 213 -22.73 -9.35 -9.55
CA THR A 213 -21.82 -9.36 -10.71
C THR A 213 -20.35 -9.25 -10.37
N ILE A 214 -20.00 -8.94 -9.12
CA ILE A 214 -18.62 -8.68 -8.70
C ILE A 214 -17.65 -9.80 -9.08
N GLU A 215 -18.02 -11.06 -8.91
CA GLU A 215 -17.15 -12.19 -9.24
C GLU A 215 -16.86 -12.27 -10.75
N ARG A 216 -17.88 -12.05 -11.60
CA ARG A 216 -17.74 -11.98 -13.05
C ARG A 216 -16.81 -10.83 -13.46
N ASP A 217 -17.02 -9.66 -12.88
CA ASP A 217 -16.31 -8.44 -13.28
C ASP A 217 -14.85 -8.46 -12.79
N LEU A 218 -14.58 -9.03 -11.60
CA LEU A 218 -13.23 -9.31 -11.12
C LEU A 218 -12.52 -10.36 -11.99
N ASN A 219 -13.21 -11.43 -12.38
CA ASN A 219 -12.66 -12.43 -13.28
C ASN A 219 -12.25 -11.80 -14.62
N THR A 220 -13.09 -10.94 -15.17
CA THR A 220 -12.82 -10.21 -16.41
C THR A 220 -11.57 -9.33 -16.28
N LEU A 221 -11.50 -8.50 -15.23
CA LEU A 221 -10.36 -7.63 -14.97
C LEU A 221 -9.06 -8.43 -14.82
N LEU A 222 -9.08 -9.45 -13.96
CA LEU A 222 -7.87 -10.22 -13.63
C LEU A 222 -7.40 -11.09 -14.79
N ARG A 223 -8.32 -11.65 -15.60
CA ARG A 223 -7.97 -12.38 -16.83
C ARG A 223 -7.26 -11.47 -17.83
N PHE A 224 -7.78 -10.27 -18.11
CA PHE A 224 -7.10 -9.34 -19.00
C PHE A 224 -5.75 -8.88 -18.46
N TRP A 225 -5.67 -8.68 -17.14
CA TRP A 225 -4.43 -8.32 -16.47
C TRP A 225 -3.40 -9.46 -16.56
N GLU A 226 -3.82 -10.71 -16.38
CA GLU A 226 -3.00 -11.92 -16.52
C GLU A 226 -2.39 -12.01 -17.92
N ILE A 227 -3.22 -11.94 -18.97
CA ILE A 227 -2.78 -12.01 -20.38
C ILE A 227 -1.69 -10.96 -20.65
N LYS A 228 -1.90 -9.74 -20.19
CA LYS A 228 -0.95 -8.65 -20.40
C LYS A 228 0.38 -8.85 -19.68
N TRP A 229 0.35 -9.37 -18.45
CA TRP A 229 1.52 -9.37 -17.57
C TRP A 229 2.28 -10.70 -17.51
N THR A 230 1.70 -11.82 -17.90
CA THR A 230 2.37 -13.13 -17.93
C THR A 230 3.69 -13.10 -18.70
N PRO A 231 3.80 -12.48 -19.89
CA PRO A 231 5.06 -12.42 -20.61
C PRO A 231 6.21 -11.70 -19.89
N ARG A 232 5.86 -10.81 -18.92
CA ARG A 232 6.84 -10.00 -18.18
C ARG A 232 7.14 -10.54 -16.79
N LYS A 233 6.21 -11.24 -16.17
CA LYS A 233 6.25 -11.63 -14.74
C LYS A 233 6.37 -13.15 -14.53
N GLY A 234 6.17 -13.97 -15.56
CA GLY A 234 6.21 -15.42 -15.43
C GLY A 234 5.27 -15.93 -14.34
N ASP A 235 5.69 -16.96 -13.61
CA ASP A 235 4.88 -17.61 -12.54
C ASP A 235 4.47 -16.69 -11.39
N LEU A 236 5.19 -15.59 -11.19
CA LEU A 236 4.82 -14.60 -10.16
C LEU A 236 3.43 -14.00 -10.43
N VAL A 237 2.95 -14.01 -11.68
CA VAL A 237 1.64 -13.48 -12.06
C VAL A 237 0.52 -14.12 -11.27
N HIS A 238 0.55 -15.43 -11.05
CA HIS A 238 -0.50 -16.16 -10.34
C HIS A 238 -0.59 -15.77 -8.85
N THR A 239 0.56 -15.52 -8.21
CA THR A 239 0.58 -15.02 -6.83
C THR A 239 0.02 -13.60 -6.74
N LEU A 240 0.38 -12.74 -7.70
CA LEU A 240 -0.15 -11.38 -7.77
C LEU A 240 -1.66 -11.35 -8.04
N ILE A 241 -2.18 -12.23 -8.91
CA ILE A 241 -3.62 -12.37 -9.17
C ILE A 241 -4.36 -12.77 -7.89
N ARG A 242 -3.89 -13.77 -7.15
CA ARG A 242 -4.51 -14.18 -5.89
C ARG A 242 -4.54 -13.04 -4.87
N SER A 243 -3.43 -12.33 -4.71
CA SER A 243 -3.32 -11.18 -3.81
C SER A 243 -4.25 -10.03 -4.22
N ASN A 244 -4.26 -9.67 -5.51
CA ASN A 244 -5.13 -8.62 -6.04
C ASN A 244 -6.62 -8.99 -5.91
N ARG A 245 -6.99 -10.26 -6.21
CA ARG A 245 -8.36 -10.74 -6.01
C ARG A 245 -8.80 -10.57 -4.56
N ALA A 246 -7.99 -11.06 -3.62
CA ALA A 246 -8.31 -10.95 -2.19
C ALA A 246 -8.49 -9.49 -1.76
N MET A 247 -7.59 -8.61 -2.18
CA MET A 247 -7.64 -7.18 -1.88
C MET A 247 -8.87 -6.51 -2.51
N LEU A 248 -9.15 -6.73 -3.80
CA LEU A 248 -10.29 -6.11 -4.49
C LEU A 248 -11.63 -6.61 -3.96
N THR A 249 -11.76 -7.94 -3.69
CA THR A 249 -12.98 -8.49 -3.07
C THR A 249 -13.24 -7.89 -1.70
N ARG A 250 -12.19 -7.74 -0.86
CA ARG A 250 -12.30 -7.07 0.43
C ARG A 250 -12.69 -5.60 0.28
N SER A 251 -12.05 -4.90 -0.65
CA SER A 251 -12.35 -3.49 -0.91
C SER A 251 -13.80 -3.31 -1.37
N PHE A 252 -14.33 -4.23 -2.20
CA PHE A 252 -15.73 -4.22 -2.59
C PHE A 252 -16.68 -4.40 -1.39
N ARG A 253 -16.42 -5.41 -0.55
CA ARG A 253 -17.23 -5.66 0.67
C ARG A 253 -17.19 -4.49 1.65
N ALA A 254 -16.09 -3.74 1.65
CA ALA A 254 -15.91 -2.56 2.49
C ALA A 254 -16.48 -1.27 1.86
N ASP A 255 -17.15 -1.35 0.70
CA ASP A 255 -17.64 -0.18 -0.07
C ASP A 255 -16.51 0.81 -0.44
N LEU A 256 -15.36 0.26 -0.78
CA LEU A 256 -14.16 1.00 -1.20
C LEU A 256 -13.78 0.75 -2.67
N LEU A 257 -14.60 0.06 -3.46
CA LEU A 257 -14.27 -0.30 -4.85
C LEU A 257 -15.35 0.17 -5.82
N PHE A 258 -14.95 0.86 -6.86
CA PHE A 258 -15.72 1.15 -8.07
C PHE A 258 -15.09 0.38 -9.23
N LEU A 259 -15.85 -0.53 -9.85
CA LEU A 259 -15.38 -1.43 -10.89
C LEU A 259 -16.29 -1.39 -12.12
N PRO A 260 -16.10 -0.42 -13.03
CA PRO A 260 -16.79 -0.38 -14.31
C PRO A 260 -16.17 -1.37 -15.31
N THR A 261 -17.02 -2.03 -16.07
CA THR A 261 -16.66 -2.91 -17.20
C THR A 261 -17.32 -2.40 -18.48
N LEU A 262 -16.52 -2.22 -19.53
CA LEU A 262 -16.99 -1.83 -20.87
C LEU A 262 -17.26 -3.09 -21.69
N TRP A 263 -18.39 -3.11 -22.36
CA TRP A 263 -18.86 -4.20 -23.19
C TRP A 263 -19.20 -3.71 -24.62
N LYS A 264 -18.98 -4.60 -25.58
CA LYS A 264 -19.62 -4.53 -26.89
C LYS A 264 -20.47 -5.78 -27.02
N GLU A 265 -21.80 -5.60 -27.13
CA GLU A 265 -22.75 -6.71 -26.98
C GLU A 265 -22.47 -7.50 -25.67
N ASP A 266 -22.19 -8.81 -25.76
CA ASP A 266 -21.84 -9.66 -24.61
C ASP A 266 -20.34 -9.86 -24.41
N ARG A 267 -19.50 -9.24 -25.25
CA ARG A 267 -18.03 -9.31 -25.17
C ARG A 267 -17.52 -8.21 -24.23
N PRO A 268 -16.85 -8.56 -23.11
CA PRO A 268 -16.16 -7.57 -22.31
C PRO A 268 -14.90 -7.08 -23.03
N LEU A 269 -14.70 -5.77 -23.06
CA LEU A 269 -13.56 -5.13 -23.72
C LEU A 269 -12.52 -4.63 -22.76
N ALA A 270 -12.94 -4.17 -21.58
CA ALA A 270 -12.04 -3.74 -20.51
C ALA A 270 -12.79 -3.65 -19.19
N ALA A 271 -12.03 -3.77 -18.10
CA ALA A 271 -12.48 -3.45 -16.76
C ALA A 271 -11.45 -2.58 -16.04
N LEU A 272 -11.91 -1.73 -15.12
CA LEU A 272 -11.08 -0.76 -14.43
C LEU A 272 -11.44 -0.73 -12.94
N ALA A 273 -10.49 -1.07 -12.07
CA ALA A 273 -10.66 -0.99 -10.63
C ALA A 273 -10.16 0.34 -10.09
N THR A 274 -11.06 1.08 -9.45
CA THR A 274 -10.77 2.34 -8.77
C THR A 274 -11.17 2.21 -7.32
N LEU A 275 -10.25 2.51 -6.41
CA LEU A 275 -10.54 2.56 -4.98
C LEU A 275 -11.18 3.92 -4.64
N ILE A 276 -12.07 3.92 -3.64
CA ILE A 276 -12.86 5.09 -3.28
C ILE A 276 -12.52 5.54 -1.87
N ASP A 277 -12.06 6.77 -1.74
CA ASP A 277 -11.91 7.45 -0.46
C ASP A 277 -13.00 8.51 -0.28
N ARG A 278 -14.10 8.14 0.37
CA ARG A 278 -15.22 9.07 0.57
C ARG A 278 -14.88 10.18 1.58
N ARG A 279 -13.97 9.92 2.54
CA ARG A 279 -13.58 10.90 3.55
C ARG A 279 -12.64 11.97 3.00
N LYS A 280 -11.79 11.61 2.03
CA LYS A 280 -10.87 12.54 1.35
C LYS A 280 -11.37 12.94 -0.04
N HIS A 281 -12.58 12.54 -0.41
CA HIS A 281 -13.21 12.84 -1.70
C HIS A 281 -12.30 12.50 -2.89
N ALA A 282 -11.66 11.33 -2.86
CA ALA A 282 -10.71 10.89 -3.89
C ALA A 282 -11.10 9.54 -4.51
N PHE A 283 -10.97 9.46 -5.83
CA PHE A 283 -10.98 8.22 -6.61
C PHE A 283 -9.55 7.85 -6.95
N LEU A 284 -9.13 6.62 -6.64
CA LEU A 284 -7.75 6.16 -6.81
C LEU A 284 -7.73 5.01 -7.81
N PHE A 285 -7.27 5.28 -9.03
CA PHE A 285 -7.15 4.26 -10.06
C PHE A 285 -6.08 3.22 -9.69
N TYR A 286 -6.52 2.01 -9.40
CA TYR A 286 -5.62 0.97 -8.90
C TYR A 286 -5.10 0.03 -9.99
N MET A 287 -5.97 -0.50 -10.85
CA MET A 287 -5.56 -1.37 -11.95
C MET A 287 -6.61 -1.44 -13.06
N THR A 288 -6.16 -1.81 -14.25
CA THR A 288 -7.02 -2.04 -15.40
C THR A 288 -6.55 -3.25 -16.20
N GLY A 289 -7.51 -3.89 -16.86
CA GLY A 289 -7.27 -4.89 -17.88
C GLY A 289 -8.13 -4.63 -19.11
N ARG A 290 -7.63 -4.94 -20.28
CA ARG A 290 -8.37 -4.81 -21.55
C ARG A 290 -8.11 -5.98 -22.49
N ASP A 291 -9.03 -6.19 -23.40
CA ASP A 291 -8.84 -7.09 -24.53
C ASP A 291 -7.84 -6.46 -25.52
N GLU A 292 -6.62 -7.00 -25.56
CA GLU A 292 -5.57 -6.49 -26.44
C GLU A 292 -5.81 -6.86 -27.93
N THR A 293 -6.80 -7.73 -28.23
CA THR A 293 -7.17 -8.10 -29.60
C THR A 293 -8.26 -7.19 -30.19
N PHE A 294 -8.79 -6.29 -29.38
CA PHE A 294 -9.84 -5.37 -29.81
C PHE A 294 -9.24 -4.19 -30.59
N ASP A 295 -9.57 -4.11 -31.87
CA ASP A 295 -9.20 -3.00 -32.76
C ASP A 295 -10.39 -2.06 -32.97
N GLY A 296 -10.61 -1.19 -31.98
CA GLY A 296 -11.73 -0.25 -31.97
C GLY A 296 -11.46 0.96 -31.07
N PRO A 297 -12.52 1.68 -30.66
CA PRO A 297 -12.37 2.82 -29.76
C PRO A 297 -11.59 2.42 -28.48
N PRO A 298 -10.61 3.24 -28.00
CA PRO A 298 -9.71 2.86 -26.93
C PRO A 298 -10.43 2.64 -25.60
N PRO A 299 -10.59 1.38 -25.12
CA PRO A 299 -11.44 1.04 -23.98
C PRO A 299 -10.98 1.70 -22.67
N GLY A 300 -9.64 1.81 -22.48
CA GLY A 300 -9.08 2.45 -21.29
C GLY A 300 -9.43 3.93 -21.19
N VAL A 301 -9.41 4.66 -22.31
CA VAL A 301 -9.80 6.09 -22.32
C VAL A 301 -11.28 6.25 -21.99
N ILE A 302 -12.14 5.37 -22.52
CA ILE A 302 -13.59 5.37 -22.24
C ILE A 302 -13.81 5.16 -20.74
N LEU A 303 -13.20 4.11 -20.16
CA LEU A 303 -13.41 3.78 -18.73
C LEU A 303 -12.86 4.85 -17.79
N HIS A 304 -11.68 5.41 -18.07
CA HIS A 304 -11.17 6.54 -17.27
C HIS A 304 -12.09 7.76 -17.37
N SER A 305 -12.54 8.12 -18.58
CA SER A 305 -13.44 9.26 -18.78
C SER A 305 -14.79 9.05 -18.07
N HIS A 306 -15.33 7.84 -18.14
CA HIS A 306 -16.56 7.46 -17.42
C HIS A 306 -16.36 7.57 -15.90
N SER A 307 -15.26 7.02 -15.38
CA SER A 307 -14.94 7.03 -13.94
C SER A 307 -14.75 8.46 -13.40
N ILE A 308 -14.06 9.33 -14.17
CA ILE A 308 -13.87 10.74 -13.81
C ILE A 308 -15.24 11.46 -13.84
N ARG A 309 -16.08 11.26 -14.89
CA ARG A 309 -17.43 11.83 -14.97
C ARG A 309 -18.29 11.37 -13.79
N HIS A 310 -18.22 10.09 -13.44
CA HIS A 310 -18.91 9.54 -12.28
C HIS A 310 -18.42 10.16 -10.96
N ALA A 311 -17.09 10.28 -10.78
CA ALA A 311 -16.49 10.89 -9.60
C ALA A 311 -17.00 12.35 -9.41
N ILE A 312 -16.96 13.18 -10.47
CA ILE A 312 -17.44 14.55 -10.45
C ILE A 312 -18.93 14.60 -10.07
N ALA A 313 -19.76 13.77 -10.70
CA ALA A 313 -21.21 13.72 -10.43
C ALA A 313 -21.55 13.32 -8.99
N ASN A 314 -20.62 12.65 -8.29
CA ASN A 314 -20.75 12.23 -6.89
C ASN A 314 -19.93 13.10 -5.90
N GLY A 315 -19.50 14.29 -6.33
CA GLY A 315 -18.84 15.27 -5.46
C GLY A 315 -17.40 14.94 -5.05
N PHE A 316 -16.73 14.06 -5.78
CA PHE A 316 -15.30 13.82 -5.57
C PHE A 316 -14.45 14.93 -6.21
N THR A 317 -13.36 15.27 -5.55
CA THR A 317 -12.51 16.42 -5.92
C THR A 317 -11.16 16.01 -6.50
N GLU A 318 -10.82 14.71 -6.47
CA GLU A 318 -9.56 14.19 -6.98
C GLU A 318 -9.77 12.84 -7.71
N TYR A 319 -9.10 12.69 -8.86
CA TYR A 319 -8.89 11.40 -9.51
C TYR A 319 -7.40 11.12 -9.55
N ASP A 320 -6.94 10.24 -8.69
CA ASP A 320 -5.54 9.87 -8.52
C ASP A 320 -5.20 8.65 -9.38
N PHE A 321 -4.24 8.77 -10.28
CA PHE A 321 -3.77 7.67 -11.13
C PHE A 321 -2.76 6.78 -10.42
N LEU A 322 -2.46 7.05 -9.15
CA LEU A 322 -1.47 6.34 -8.35
C LEU A 322 -0.08 6.32 -9.00
N ARG A 323 0.76 5.36 -8.63
CA ARG A 323 2.15 5.31 -9.06
C ARG A 323 2.33 5.10 -10.57
N GLY A 324 3.41 5.69 -11.08
CA GLY A 324 3.86 5.56 -12.47
C GLY A 324 3.44 6.73 -13.34
N ASN A 325 4.41 7.25 -14.08
CA ASN A 325 4.22 8.39 -15.00
C ASN A 325 3.98 7.95 -16.44
N GLU A 326 3.14 6.93 -16.65
CA GLU A 326 2.79 6.47 -17.99
C GLU A 326 2.17 7.62 -18.82
N PRO A 327 2.62 7.79 -20.08
CA PRO A 327 2.25 8.94 -20.91
C PRO A 327 0.74 9.16 -21.08
N TYR A 328 -0.07 8.09 -21.11
CA TYR A 328 -1.51 8.22 -21.29
C TYR A 328 -2.21 8.98 -20.15
N LYS A 329 -1.69 8.91 -18.92
CA LYS A 329 -2.25 9.59 -17.75
C LYS A 329 -2.28 11.11 -17.94
N TYR A 330 -1.28 11.64 -18.63
CA TYR A 330 -1.15 13.09 -18.83
C TYR A 330 -2.22 13.70 -19.77
N SER A 331 -2.88 12.86 -20.56
CA SER A 331 -4.02 13.31 -21.37
C SER A 331 -5.25 13.73 -20.54
N PHE A 332 -5.29 13.38 -19.26
CA PHE A 332 -6.40 13.68 -18.35
C PHE A 332 -6.19 14.95 -17.51
N GLY A 333 -5.25 15.84 -17.88
CA GLY A 333 -5.04 17.13 -17.21
C GLY A 333 -4.46 17.01 -15.81
N VAL A 334 -3.57 16.02 -15.62
CA VAL A 334 -2.98 15.70 -14.32
C VAL A 334 -1.88 16.69 -13.91
N LYS A 335 -1.74 16.81 -12.60
CA LYS A 335 -0.54 17.30 -11.89
C LYS A 335 0.20 16.11 -11.34
N GLU A 336 1.44 16.32 -10.90
CA GLU A 336 2.24 15.26 -10.27
C GLU A 336 2.41 15.50 -8.78
N ARG A 337 2.39 14.42 -8.02
CA ARG A 337 2.96 14.37 -6.69
C ARG A 337 4.07 13.32 -6.67
N ARG A 338 5.02 13.49 -5.75
CA ARG A 338 6.13 12.56 -5.58
C ARG A 338 6.01 11.85 -4.25
N ILE A 339 6.20 10.53 -4.28
CA ILE A 339 6.39 9.70 -3.09
C ILE A 339 7.85 9.34 -2.94
N ARG A 340 8.25 8.97 -1.72
CA ARG A 340 9.63 8.58 -1.45
C ARG A 340 9.70 7.13 -0.98
N TYR A 341 10.79 6.50 -1.30
CA TYR A 341 11.22 5.26 -0.69
C TYR A 341 12.57 5.47 -0.03
N VAL A 342 12.58 5.47 1.30
CA VAL A 342 13.79 5.69 2.10
C VAL A 342 14.08 4.44 2.91
N MET A 343 15.28 3.91 2.77
CA MET A 343 15.79 2.82 3.59
C MET A 343 16.78 3.37 4.60
N VAL A 344 16.56 3.08 5.87
CA VAL A 344 17.49 3.33 6.97
C VAL A 344 18.02 1.99 7.44
N SER A 345 19.33 1.79 7.48
CA SER A 345 19.98 0.56 7.95
C SER A 345 20.98 0.85 9.04
N THR A 346 21.21 -0.11 9.93
CA THR A 346 22.34 -0.08 10.87
C THR A 346 23.65 -0.25 10.09
N LYS A 347 24.71 0.42 10.49
CA LYS A 347 25.99 0.37 9.77
C LYS A 347 26.66 -0.99 9.79
N ASN A 348 26.46 -1.75 10.85
CA ASN A 348 27.03 -3.08 11.03
C ASN A 348 26.17 -4.22 10.45
N GLY A 349 24.99 -3.90 9.89
CA GLY A 349 24.04 -4.88 9.35
C GLY A 349 23.35 -5.74 10.41
N LEU A 350 23.59 -5.49 11.71
CA LEU A 350 22.97 -6.24 12.79
C LEU A 350 21.74 -5.52 13.34
N ASN A 351 20.85 -6.29 13.97
CA ASN A 351 19.71 -5.72 14.68
C ASN A 351 20.18 -4.75 15.78
N LEU A 352 19.49 -3.64 15.96
CA LEU A 352 19.65 -2.83 17.16
C LEU A 352 19.42 -3.71 18.39
N GLY A 353 20.27 -3.53 19.43
CA GLY A 353 20.22 -4.39 20.62
C GLY A 353 20.76 -5.81 20.43
N GLY A 354 21.24 -6.18 19.24
CA GLY A 354 21.91 -7.45 18.94
C GLY A 354 21.03 -8.70 18.89
N LYS A 355 19.69 -8.55 19.12
CA LYS A 355 18.73 -9.66 19.19
C LYS A 355 17.70 -9.55 18.09
N ILE A 356 16.97 -10.65 17.81
CA ILE A 356 15.74 -10.61 17.00
C ILE A 356 14.60 -10.03 17.82
N ASP A 357 13.56 -9.52 17.15
CA ASP A 357 12.34 -9.08 17.82
C ASP A 357 11.52 -10.30 18.29
N GLN A 358 10.98 -10.26 19.50
CA GLN A 358 10.23 -11.37 20.08
C GLN A 358 9.07 -11.82 19.18
N ARG A 359 8.40 -10.90 18.49
CA ARG A 359 7.28 -11.19 17.60
C ARG A 359 7.66 -12.03 16.39
N THR A 360 8.95 -12.09 16.04
CA THR A 360 9.46 -12.84 14.89
C THR A 360 10.01 -14.22 15.25
N ILE A 361 9.97 -14.61 16.51
CA ILE A 361 10.44 -15.94 16.96
C ILE A 361 9.75 -17.08 16.19
N PRO A 362 8.41 -17.09 15.98
CA PRO A 362 7.77 -18.17 15.20
C PRO A 362 8.29 -18.28 13.77
N ASP A 363 8.54 -17.15 13.10
CA ASP A 363 9.07 -17.13 11.74
C ASP A 363 10.49 -17.67 11.68
N VAL A 364 11.35 -17.24 12.64
CA VAL A 364 12.75 -17.70 12.73
C VAL A 364 12.81 -19.19 13.02
N LEU A 365 11.97 -19.72 13.94
CA LEU A 365 11.90 -21.15 14.23
C LEU A 365 11.47 -21.97 13.00
N THR A 366 10.46 -21.49 12.29
CA THR A 366 9.94 -22.15 11.07
C THR A 366 11.04 -22.21 10.02
N GLU A 367 11.67 -21.08 9.69
CA GLU A 367 12.72 -21.02 8.68
C GLU A 367 13.98 -21.81 9.10
N SER A 368 14.36 -21.76 10.37
CA SER A 368 15.48 -22.56 10.90
C SER A 368 15.21 -24.06 10.80
N THR A 369 13.96 -24.48 11.02
CA THR A 369 13.56 -25.88 10.85
C THR A 369 13.65 -26.33 9.39
N GLU A 370 13.21 -25.48 8.46
CA GLU A 370 13.35 -25.77 7.02
C GLU A 370 14.83 -25.84 6.59
N LEU A 371 15.67 -24.94 7.12
CA LEU A 371 17.10 -24.95 6.86
C LEU A 371 17.74 -26.24 7.38
N HIS A 372 17.36 -26.69 8.57
CA HIS A 372 17.83 -27.96 9.16
C HIS A 372 17.45 -29.13 8.25
N GLN A 373 16.20 -29.23 7.80
CA GLN A 373 15.73 -30.27 6.88
C GLN A 373 16.47 -30.25 5.52
N LYS A 374 16.91 -29.09 5.07
CA LYS A 374 17.71 -28.89 3.84
C LYS A 374 19.20 -29.16 4.03
N GLY A 375 19.66 -29.56 5.23
CA GLY A 375 21.06 -29.80 5.55
C GLY A 375 21.91 -28.51 5.75
N ARG A 376 21.28 -27.35 5.82
CA ARG A 376 21.93 -26.04 6.10
C ARG A 376 22.10 -25.85 7.61
N LEU A 377 22.90 -26.74 8.23
CA LEU A 377 22.95 -26.88 9.69
C LEU A 377 23.48 -25.65 10.42
N VAL A 378 24.51 -24.99 9.88
CA VAL A 378 25.08 -23.77 10.48
C VAL A 378 24.07 -22.65 10.59
N GLU A 379 23.31 -22.43 9.53
CA GLU A 379 22.29 -21.37 9.51
C GLU A 379 21.10 -21.71 10.43
N ALA A 380 20.69 -22.98 10.45
CA ALA A 380 19.65 -23.45 11.36
C ALA A 380 20.07 -23.27 12.82
N GLU A 381 21.31 -23.68 13.18
CA GLU A 381 21.87 -23.50 14.52
C GLU A 381 21.89 -22.03 14.94
N HIS A 382 22.37 -21.14 14.06
CA HIS A 382 22.36 -19.70 14.35
C HIS A 382 20.95 -19.19 14.63
N GLY A 383 19.96 -19.63 13.86
CA GLY A 383 18.56 -19.24 14.09
C GLY A 383 18.04 -19.71 15.45
N TYR A 384 18.28 -20.99 15.83
CA TYR A 384 17.88 -21.49 17.15
C TYR A 384 18.60 -20.74 18.28
N ARG A 385 19.89 -20.44 18.15
CA ARG A 385 20.63 -19.63 19.13
C ARG A 385 20.06 -18.22 19.27
N GLN A 386 19.72 -17.55 18.14
CA GLN A 386 19.10 -16.23 18.18
C GLN A 386 17.72 -16.25 18.88
N VAL A 387 16.95 -17.32 18.72
CA VAL A 387 15.69 -17.51 19.47
C VAL A 387 15.99 -17.64 20.97
N MET A 388 16.98 -18.44 21.36
CA MET A 388 17.36 -18.62 22.76
C MET A 388 17.93 -17.35 23.40
N ASP A 389 18.58 -16.48 22.62
CA ASP A 389 19.03 -15.16 23.10
C ASP A 389 17.85 -14.28 23.56
N VAL A 390 16.66 -14.49 23.00
CA VAL A 390 15.44 -13.76 23.37
C VAL A 390 14.60 -14.56 24.37
N GLU A 391 14.41 -15.85 24.13
CA GLU A 391 13.66 -16.79 24.97
C GLU A 391 14.55 -17.98 25.40
N PRO A 392 15.34 -17.85 26.48
CA PRO A 392 16.29 -18.88 26.91
C PRO A 392 15.68 -20.25 27.22
N LYS A 393 14.37 -20.30 27.49
CA LYS A 393 13.63 -21.53 27.80
C LYS A 393 12.76 -22.01 26.64
N ASN A 394 12.98 -21.53 25.42
CA ASN A 394 12.19 -21.96 24.27
C ASN A 394 12.48 -23.44 23.97
N ALA A 395 11.47 -24.31 24.22
CA ALA A 395 11.63 -25.76 24.13
C ALA A 395 11.95 -26.23 22.70
N ASP A 396 11.37 -25.60 21.68
CA ASP A 396 11.58 -25.98 20.28
C ASP A 396 13.03 -25.67 19.83
N ALA A 397 13.56 -24.53 20.23
CA ALA A 397 14.93 -24.14 19.93
C ALA A 397 15.93 -25.05 20.66
N ILE A 398 15.71 -25.34 21.94
CA ILE A 398 16.58 -26.22 22.76
C ILE A 398 16.63 -27.63 22.18
N HIS A 399 15.46 -28.20 21.84
CA HIS A 399 15.37 -29.60 21.37
C HIS A 399 16.05 -29.81 20.01
N ARG A 400 16.15 -28.78 19.19
CA ARG A 400 16.68 -28.84 17.81
C ARG A 400 18.14 -28.41 17.69
N LEU A 401 18.74 -27.88 18.74
CA LEU A 401 20.18 -27.65 18.76
C LEU A 401 20.93 -28.98 18.78
N PRO A 402 21.98 -29.13 17.95
CA PRO A 402 22.85 -30.29 18.08
C PRO A 402 23.47 -30.32 19.50
N PRO A 403 23.63 -31.50 20.09
CA PRO A 403 24.34 -31.61 21.37
C PRO A 403 25.75 -31.01 21.19
N VAL A 404 26.16 -30.17 22.14
CA VAL A 404 27.49 -29.54 22.20
C VAL A 404 28.57 -30.63 22.41
#